data_1c39c1e25a65b19443ee43f41dc2feef
#
_entry.id   1c39c1e25a65b19443ee43f41dc2feef
#
_cell.length_a   1.000
_cell.length_b   1.000
_cell.length_c   1.000
_cell.angle_alpha   90.00
_cell.angle_beta   90.00
_cell.angle_gamma   90.00
#
_symmetry.space_group_name_H-M   'P 1'
#
loop_
_entity.id
_entity.type
_entity.pdbx_description
1 polymer ?
#
loop_
_entity_poly.entity_id
_entity_poly.type
_entity_poly.pdbx_seq_one_letter_code
_entity_poly.pdbx_strand_id
1 'polypeptide(L)'
;MDYRSFLQKVIYQIINPLIKAMIRIGITPNFITTTGFLLNIVAAGLFVYAATYTPPNSLTLIGWGGGIILFAGLFDMMDGRLARVGKMSSTFGALWDSTLDRYSELFTLFGIALCFLLRGWIGSGVATFLAMVGSMMVSYVRARAEG
;
A
#
# COMPACT_ATOMS: atom_id res chain seq x y z
N MET A 1 27.52 -10.28 -7.44
CA MET A 1 26.06 -10.40 -7.65
C MET A 1 25.41 -9.44 -6.68
N ASP A 2 24.67 -8.46 -7.18
CA ASP A 2 24.03 -7.47 -6.30
C ASP A 2 22.85 -8.17 -5.57
N TYR A 3 22.85 -8.09 -4.22
CA TYR A 3 21.82 -8.68 -3.35
C TYR A 3 20.40 -8.30 -3.79
N ARG A 4 20.22 -7.06 -4.27
CA ARG A 4 18.97 -6.54 -4.80
C ARG A 4 18.51 -7.29 -6.05
N SER A 5 19.43 -7.60 -6.97
CA SER A 5 19.10 -8.33 -8.20
C SER A 5 18.76 -9.81 -7.93
N PHE A 6 19.36 -10.40 -6.91
CA PHE A 6 19.06 -11.76 -6.47
C PHE A 6 17.65 -11.85 -5.87
N LEU A 7 17.31 -10.95 -4.92
CA LEU A 7 15.97 -10.88 -4.33
C LEU A 7 14.89 -10.65 -5.38
N GLN A 8 15.11 -9.73 -6.32
CA GLN A 8 14.17 -9.48 -7.40
C GLN A 8 13.93 -10.73 -8.26
N LYS A 9 14.98 -11.49 -8.58
CA LYS A 9 14.83 -12.74 -9.34
C LYS A 9 14.00 -13.77 -8.60
N VAL A 10 14.25 -13.96 -7.31
CA VAL A 10 13.50 -14.93 -6.48
C VAL A 10 12.01 -14.53 -6.40
N ILE A 11 11.73 -13.27 -6.09
CA ILE A 11 10.36 -12.77 -6.02
C ILE A 11 9.66 -12.92 -7.37
N TYR A 12 10.33 -12.59 -8.47
CA TYR A 12 9.74 -12.72 -9.81
C TYR A 12 9.51 -14.17 -10.23
N GLN A 13 10.33 -15.12 -9.79
CA GLN A 13 10.08 -16.54 -10.03
C GLN A 13 8.79 -17.02 -9.36
N ILE A 14 8.50 -16.52 -8.16
CA ILE A 14 7.28 -16.88 -7.41
C ILE A 14 6.05 -16.20 -8.03
N ILE A 15 6.17 -14.92 -8.40
CA ILE A 15 5.04 -14.11 -8.89
C ILE A 15 4.70 -14.39 -10.36
N ASN A 16 5.67 -14.75 -11.19
CA ASN A 16 5.45 -14.95 -12.63
C ASN A 16 4.34 -15.96 -13.00
N PRO A 17 4.23 -17.15 -12.35
CA PRO A 17 3.13 -18.06 -12.66
C PRO A 17 1.76 -17.46 -12.34
N LEU A 18 1.67 -16.68 -11.25
CA LEU A 18 0.45 -15.99 -10.85
C LEU A 18 0.09 -14.88 -11.87
N ILE A 19 1.07 -14.09 -12.30
CA ILE A 19 0.88 -13.08 -13.36
C ILE A 19 0.37 -13.72 -14.66
N LYS A 20 0.94 -14.86 -15.08
CA LYS A 20 0.47 -15.57 -16.27
C LYS A 20 -0.98 -16.06 -16.13
N ALA A 21 -1.35 -16.54 -14.93
CA ALA A 21 -2.73 -16.94 -14.65
C ALA A 21 -3.67 -15.72 -14.72
N MET A 22 -3.29 -14.59 -14.12
CA MET A 22 -4.07 -13.35 -14.17
C MET A 22 -4.29 -12.86 -15.61
N ILE A 23 -3.26 -12.90 -16.46
CA ILE A 23 -3.40 -12.54 -17.88
C ILE A 23 -4.41 -13.47 -18.58
N ARG A 24 -4.39 -14.78 -18.30
CA ARG A 24 -5.32 -15.74 -18.91
C ARG A 24 -6.78 -15.48 -18.56
N ILE A 25 -7.05 -15.05 -17.34
CA ILE A 25 -8.41 -14.76 -16.87
C ILE A 25 -8.84 -13.31 -17.10
N GLY A 26 -7.98 -12.50 -17.77
CA GLY A 26 -8.30 -11.14 -18.17
C GLY A 26 -8.26 -10.10 -17.05
N ILE A 27 -7.54 -10.36 -15.94
CA ILE A 27 -7.35 -9.38 -14.86
C ILE A 27 -6.47 -8.23 -15.37
N THR A 28 -6.92 -7.01 -15.14
CA THR A 28 -6.21 -5.79 -15.52
C THR A 28 -5.31 -5.27 -14.39
N PRO A 29 -4.19 -4.56 -14.69
CA PRO A 29 -3.37 -3.91 -13.66
C PRO A 29 -4.20 -2.99 -12.77
N ASN A 30 -5.06 -2.15 -13.33
CA ASN A 30 -5.90 -1.21 -12.57
C ASN A 30 -6.82 -1.89 -11.55
N PHE A 31 -7.30 -3.11 -11.86
CA PHE A 31 -8.07 -3.90 -10.90
C PHE A 31 -7.22 -4.30 -9.69
N ILE A 32 -5.98 -4.70 -9.92
CA ILE A 32 -5.03 -5.09 -8.87
C ILE A 32 -4.68 -3.89 -8.00
N THR A 33 -4.33 -2.74 -8.59
CA THR A 33 -4.06 -1.49 -7.89
C THR A 33 -5.24 -1.08 -7.02
N THR A 34 -6.46 -1.10 -7.58
CA THR A 34 -7.69 -0.76 -6.83
C THR A 34 -7.91 -1.73 -5.66
N THR A 35 -7.66 -3.03 -5.85
CA THR A 35 -7.78 -4.02 -4.78
C THR A 35 -6.78 -3.75 -3.67
N GLY A 36 -5.51 -3.45 -3.99
CA GLY A 36 -4.48 -3.04 -3.03
C GLY A 36 -4.90 -1.81 -2.23
N PHE A 37 -5.47 -0.80 -2.89
CA PHE A 37 -6.02 0.38 -2.23
C PHE A 37 -7.14 0.04 -1.24
N LEU A 38 -8.10 -0.78 -1.64
CA LEU A 38 -9.21 -1.19 -0.75
C LEU A 38 -8.70 -1.96 0.47
N LEU A 39 -7.66 -2.79 0.31
CA LEU A 39 -7.01 -3.47 1.43
C LEU A 39 -6.37 -2.48 2.41
N ASN A 40 -5.76 -1.40 1.93
CA ASN A 40 -5.22 -0.35 2.79
C ASN A 40 -6.32 0.41 3.56
N ILE A 41 -7.49 0.64 2.95
CA ILE A 41 -8.66 1.19 3.66
C ILE A 41 -9.12 0.25 4.77
N VAL A 42 -9.20 -1.06 4.50
CA VAL A 42 -9.55 -2.07 5.52
C VAL A 42 -8.53 -2.07 6.66
N ALA A 43 -7.23 -2.02 6.35
CA ALA A 43 -6.18 -1.94 7.36
C ALA A 43 -6.30 -0.68 8.24
N ALA A 44 -6.56 0.48 7.62
CA ALA A 44 -6.81 1.74 8.33
C ALA A 44 -8.01 1.62 9.27
N GLY A 45 -9.11 1.02 8.80
CA GLY A 45 -10.29 0.73 9.63
C GLY A 45 -9.98 -0.17 10.82
N LEU A 46 -9.14 -1.21 10.61
CA LEU A 46 -8.69 -2.10 11.70
C LEU A 46 -7.86 -1.36 12.75
N PHE A 47 -7.00 -0.42 12.38
CA PHE A 47 -6.25 0.39 13.36
C PHE A 47 -7.19 1.26 14.20
N VAL A 48 -8.16 1.91 13.59
CA VAL A 48 -9.16 2.71 14.31
C VAL A 48 -10.00 1.81 15.23
N TYR A 49 -10.45 0.67 14.72
CA TYR A 49 -11.22 -0.31 15.50
C TYR A 49 -10.39 -0.88 16.66
N ALA A 50 -9.11 -1.16 16.46
CA ALA A 50 -8.21 -1.60 17.50
C ALA A 50 -8.10 -0.61 18.68
N ALA A 51 -8.29 0.69 18.41
CA ALA A 51 -8.24 1.72 19.45
C ALA A 51 -9.38 1.58 20.47
N THR A 52 -10.49 0.93 20.13
CA THR A 52 -11.65 0.70 21.01
C THR A 52 -11.45 -0.47 21.98
N TYR A 53 -10.38 -1.26 21.81
CA TYR A 53 -10.08 -2.44 22.63
C TYR A 53 -8.85 -2.24 23.50
N THR A 54 -8.80 -3.00 24.61
CA THR A 54 -7.61 -3.15 25.45
C THR A 54 -6.75 -4.34 24.99
N PRO A 55 -5.44 -4.36 25.32
CA PRO A 55 -4.62 -5.57 25.11
C PRO A 55 -5.19 -6.81 25.83
N PRO A 56 -5.03 -8.04 25.27
CA PRO A 56 -4.26 -8.37 24.05
C PRO A 56 -5.01 -8.17 22.71
N ASN A 57 -6.34 -8.00 22.75
CA ASN A 57 -7.18 -7.96 21.53
C ASN A 57 -6.78 -6.82 20.57
N SER A 58 -6.46 -5.67 21.14
CA SER A 58 -6.00 -4.52 20.34
C SER A 58 -4.69 -4.79 19.60
N LEU A 59 -3.74 -5.49 20.22
CA LEU A 59 -2.46 -5.85 19.57
C LEU A 59 -2.67 -6.84 18.43
N THR A 60 -3.59 -7.79 18.61
CA THR A 60 -3.98 -8.74 17.56
C THR A 60 -4.57 -8.01 16.34
N LEU A 61 -5.48 -7.06 16.56
CA LEU A 61 -6.09 -6.26 15.48
C LEU A 61 -5.06 -5.38 14.77
N ILE A 62 -4.12 -4.76 15.50
CA ILE A 62 -3.01 -4.00 14.92
C ILE A 62 -2.11 -4.91 14.09
N GLY A 63 -1.82 -6.13 14.57
CA GLY A 63 -1.05 -7.14 13.84
C GLY A 63 -1.73 -7.53 12.52
N TRP A 64 -3.05 -7.75 12.54
CA TRP A 64 -3.82 -8.00 11.32
C TRP A 64 -3.80 -6.82 10.36
N GLY A 65 -3.96 -5.58 10.85
CA GLY A 65 -3.84 -4.37 10.04
C GLY A 65 -2.48 -4.28 9.36
N GLY A 66 -1.38 -4.49 10.11
CA GLY A 66 -0.03 -4.53 9.56
C GLY A 66 0.17 -5.64 8.52
N GLY A 67 -0.36 -6.84 8.78
CA GLY A 67 -0.34 -7.95 7.82
C GLY A 67 -1.07 -7.64 6.51
N ILE A 68 -2.22 -6.97 6.60
CA ILE A 68 -2.98 -6.53 5.41
C ILE A 68 -2.19 -5.49 4.60
N ILE A 69 -1.50 -4.54 5.24
CA ILE A 69 -0.64 -3.56 4.54
C ILE A 69 0.47 -4.27 3.77
N LEU A 70 1.17 -5.23 4.41
CA LEU A 70 2.21 -6.01 3.75
C LEU A 70 1.65 -6.80 2.57
N PHE A 71 0.47 -7.36 2.70
CA PHE A 71 -0.22 -8.07 1.64
C PHE A 71 -0.63 -7.11 0.51
N ALA A 72 -1.16 -5.92 0.82
CA ALA A 72 -1.47 -4.88 -0.17
C ALA A 72 -0.22 -4.43 -0.96
N GLY A 73 0.94 -4.33 -0.31
CA GLY A 73 2.22 -4.07 -0.97
C GLY A 73 2.64 -5.14 -2.00
N LEU A 74 2.18 -6.38 -1.85
CA LEU A 74 2.37 -7.40 -2.90
C LEU A 74 1.52 -7.10 -4.14
N PHE A 75 0.31 -6.57 -3.97
CA PHE A 75 -0.56 -6.16 -5.09
C PHE A 75 0.09 -5.04 -5.90
N ASP A 76 0.67 -4.03 -5.24
CA ASP A 76 1.43 -2.95 -5.87
C ASP A 76 2.61 -3.49 -6.72
N MET A 77 3.36 -4.45 -6.21
CA MET A 77 4.40 -5.12 -7.00
C MET A 77 3.84 -5.90 -8.20
N MET A 78 2.65 -6.48 -8.03
CA MET A 78 2.02 -7.34 -9.04
C MET A 78 1.42 -6.56 -10.19
N ASP A 79 0.77 -5.40 -9.95
CA ASP A 79 0.14 -4.60 -11.00
C ASP A 79 1.18 -4.02 -11.98
N GLY A 80 2.28 -3.46 -11.49
CA GLY A 80 3.39 -3.03 -12.32
C GLY A 80 4.05 -4.17 -13.11
N ARG A 81 4.10 -5.38 -12.54
CA ARG A 81 4.59 -6.56 -13.26
C ARG A 81 3.58 -7.05 -14.30
N LEU A 82 2.30 -7.07 -13.95
CA LEU A 82 1.20 -7.44 -14.83
C LEU A 82 1.13 -6.50 -16.03
N ALA A 83 1.23 -5.18 -15.81
CA ALA A 83 1.25 -4.19 -16.87
C ALA A 83 2.37 -4.43 -17.89
N ARG A 84 3.58 -4.73 -17.39
CA ARG A 84 4.76 -4.97 -18.25
C ARG A 84 4.68 -6.30 -19.00
N VAL A 85 4.39 -7.39 -18.32
CA VAL A 85 4.35 -8.75 -18.91
C VAL A 85 3.13 -8.92 -19.82
N GLY A 86 1.99 -8.35 -19.43
CA GLY A 86 0.75 -8.38 -20.21
C GLY A 86 0.69 -7.38 -21.35
N LYS A 87 1.72 -6.50 -21.50
CA LYS A 87 1.71 -5.38 -22.47
C LYS A 87 0.46 -4.48 -22.31
N MET A 88 0.03 -4.28 -21.07
CA MET A 88 -1.17 -3.49 -20.69
C MET A 88 -0.79 -2.11 -20.12
N SER A 89 0.46 -1.69 -20.27
CA SER A 89 0.92 -0.38 -19.81
C SER A 89 0.22 0.74 -20.55
N SER A 90 -0.31 1.73 -19.82
CA SER A 90 -0.95 2.92 -20.39
C SER A 90 -0.66 4.15 -19.52
N THR A 91 -0.72 5.35 -20.13
CA THR A 91 -0.56 6.61 -19.39
C THR A 91 -1.62 6.75 -18.29
N PHE A 92 -2.87 6.37 -18.61
CA PHE A 92 -3.95 6.37 -17.61
C PHE A 92 -3.65 5.38 -16.47
N GLY A 93 -3.17 4.17 -16.79
CA GLY A 93 -2.81 3.17 -15.78
C GLY A 93 -1.72 3.68 -14.82
N ALA A 94 -0.69 4.33 -15.35
CA ALA A 94 0.38 4.92 -14.55
C ALA A 94 -0.13 6.06 -13.64
N LEU A 95 -1.03 6.91 -14.15
CA LEU A 95 -1.68 7.95 -13.35
C LEU A 95 -2.56 7.35 -12.25
N TRP A 96 -3.37 6.34 -12.60
CA TRP A 96 -4.25 5.63 -11.67
C TRP A 96 -3.48 5.01 -10.52
N ASP A 97 -2.42 4.27 -10.84
CA ASP A 97 -1.49 3.64 -9.92
C ASP A 97 -0.88 4.68 -8.96
N SER A 98 -0.17 5.69 -9.49
CA SER A 98 0.47 6.69 -8.64
C SER A 98 -0.52 7.51 -7.79
N THR A 99 -1.77 7.66 -8.25
CA THR A 99 -2.82 8.34 -7.48
C THR A 99 -3.31 7.46 -6.33
N LEU A 100 -3.63 6.19 -6.61
CA LEU A 100 -4.11 5.27 -5.57
C LEU A 100 -3.03 4.95 -4.53
N ASP A 101 -1.76 4.93 -4.91
CA ASP A 101 -0.64 4.83 -3.97
C ASP A 101 -0.66 5.95 -2.94
N ARG A 102 -0.84 7.19 -3.39
CA ARG A 102 -0.93 8.34 -2.48
C ARG A 102 -2.15 8.24 -1.57
N TYR A 103 -3.29 7.87 -2.10
CA TYR A 103 -4.48 7.64 -1.27
C TYR A 103 -4.28 6.48 -0.28
N SER A 104 -3.67 5.37 -0.69
CA SER A 104 -3.35 4.24 0.18
C SER A 104 -2.49 4.67 1.37
N GLU A 105 -1.44 5.44 1.09
CA GLU A 105 -0.55 6.00 2.11
C GLU A 105 -1.29 6.95 3.06
N LEU A 106 -2.11 7.86 2.52
CA LEU A 106 -2.91 8.78 3.32
C LEU A 106 -3.88 8.05 4.25
N PHE A 107 -4.67 7.11 3.73
CA PHE A 107 -5.64 6.36 4.54
C PHE A 107 -4.95 5.53 5.63
N THR A 108 -3.82 4.89 5.29
CA THR A 108 -3.06 4.09 6.25
C THR A 108 -2.50 4.95 7.38
N LEU A 109 -1.80 6.03 7.06
CA LEU A 109 -1.22 6.94 8.07
C LEU A 109 -2.31 7.65 8.88
N PHE A 110 -3.42 8.04 8.24
CA PHE A 110 -4.56 8.61 8.94
C PHE A 110 -5.19 7.62 9.93
N GLY A 111 -5.38 6.37 9.55
CA GLY A 111 -5.87 5.30 10.45
C GLY A 111 -4.96 5.09 11.65
N ILE A 112 -3.63 5.09 11.43
CA ILE A 112 -2.63 4.99 12.51
C ILE A 112 -2.68 6.22 13.42
N ALA A 113 -2.75 7.43 12.85
CA ALA A 113 -2.85 8.66 13.63
C ALA A 113 -4.10 8.68 14.50
N LEU A 114 -5.26 8.31 13.95
CA LEU A 114 -6.51 8.18 14.70
C LEU A 114 -6.41 7.13 15.80
N CYS A 115 -5.79 5.98 15.54
CA CYS A 115 -5.57 4.96 16.57
C CYS A 115 -4.80 5.52 17.77
N PHE A 116 -3.74 6.28 17.53
CA PHE A 116 -2.97 6.92 18.60
C PHE A 116 -3.77 7.99 19.35
N LEU A 117 -4.47 8.86 18.62
CA LEU A 117 -5.25 9.95 19.21
C LEU A 117 -6.40 9.41 20.07
N LEU A 118 -7.12 8.39 19.59
CA LEU A 118 -8.21 7.76 20.34
C LEU A 118 -7.72 7.07 21.63
N ARG A 119 -6.45 6.68 21.69
CA ARG A 119 -5.80 6.13 22.90
C ARG A 119 -5.20 7.19 23.81
N GLY A 120 -5.35 8.47 23.48
CA GLY A 120 -4.75 9.57 24.25
C GLY A 120 -3.25 9.76 24.01
N TRP A 121 -2.66 9.08 23.01
CA TRP A 121 -1.24 9.20 22.68
C TRP A 121 -1.02 10.35 21.68
N ILE A 122 -1.27 11.57 22.15
CA ILE A 122 -1.30 12.78 21.33
C ILE A 122 0.02 12.99 20.58
N GLY A 123 1.16 12.82 21.26
CA GLY A 123 2.49 13.00 20.64
C GLY A 123 2.71 12.06 19.45
N SER A 124 2.32 10.77 19.59
CA SER A 124 2.42 9.79 18.49
C SER A 124 1.46 10.11 17.36
N GLY A 125 0.24 10.57 17.67
CA GLY A 125 -0.74 11.00 16.67
C GLY A 125 -0.24 12.19 15.86
N VAL A 126 0.32 13.21 16.52
CA VAL A 126 0.91 14.38 15.86
C VAL A 126 2.12 13.97 15.01
N ALA A 127 3.01 13.12 15.52
CA ALA A 127 4.16 12.64 14.76
C ALA A 127 3.72 11.89 13.49
N THR A 128 2.69 11.06 13.56
CA THR A 128 2.13 10.35 12.41
C THR A 128 1.49 11.32 11.41
N PHE A 129 0.79 12.35 11.88
CA PHE A 129 0.25 13.41 11.02
C PHE A 129 1.38 14.16 10.28
N LEU A 130 2.45 14.53 10.98
CA LEU A 130 3.60 15.20 10.36
C LEU A 130 4.30 14.29 9.33
N ALA A 131 4.40 12.99 9.61
CA ALA A 131 4.91 12.01 8.65
C ALA A 131 4.05 11.95 7.38
N MET A 132 2.71 11.96 7.54
CA MET A 132 1.76 12.00 6.43
C MET A 132 1.94 13.26 5.57
N VAL A 133 2.04 14.44 6.19
CA VAL A 133 2.30 15.71 5.49
C VAL A 133 3.64 15.65 4.76
N GLY A 134 4.71 15.19 5.43
CA GLY A 134 6.05 15.07 4.84
C GLY A 134 6.08 14.16 3.62
N SER A 135 5.43 13.00 3.69
CA SER A 135 5.35 12.05 2.58
C SER A 135 4.65 12.64 1.36
N MET A 136 3.51 13.30 1.58
CA MET A 136 2.77 13.99 0.50
C MET A 136 3.60 15.10 -0.14
N MET A 137 4.31 15.89 0.69
CA MET A 137 5.17 16.98 0.19
C MET A 137 6.35 16.47 -0.62
N VAL A 138 6.99 15.35 -0.23
CA VAL A 138 8.05 14.73 -1.02
C VAL A 138 7.54 14.32 -2.40
N SER A 139 6.36 13.68 -2.47
CA SER A 139 5.74 13.28 -3.73
C SER A 139 5.36 14.49 -4.60
N TYR A 140 4.81 15.54 -3.99
CA TYR A 140 4.47 16.79 -4.69
C TYR A 140 5.71 17.47 -5.27
N VAL A 141 6.76 17.64 -4.46
CA VAL A 141 8.02 18.27 -4.90
C VAL A 141 8.66 17.49 -6.04
N ARG A 142 8.66 16.14 -5.95
CA ARG A 142 9.17 15.29 -7.02
C ARG A 142 8.39 15.49 -8.32
N ALA A 143 7.06 15.42 -8.27
CA ALA A 143 6.21 15.61 -9.46
C ALA A 143 6.41 17.00 -10.07
N ARG A 144 6.64 18.03 -9.23
CA ARG A 144 6.88 19.41 -9.68
C ARG A 144 8.27 19.61 -10.29
N ALA A 145 9.26 18.82 -9.84
CA ALA A 145 10.63 18.87 -10.37
C ALA A 145 10.78 18.11 -11.70
N GLU A 146 9.92 17.13 -11.96
CA GLU A 146 9.93 16.31 -13.17
C GLU A 146 9.06 16.90 -14.30
N GLY A 147 8.18 17.86 -14.03
CA GLY A 147 7.29 18.55 -14.96
C GLY A 147 7.71 19.97 -15.22
#